data_f672881758d94ec184f32c8bf7c5a2f6
#
_entry.id   f672881758d94ec184f32c8bf7c5a2f6
#
_cell.length_a   1.000
_cell.length_b   1.000
_cell.length_c   1.000
_cell.angle_alpha   90.00
_cell.angle_beta   90.00
_cell.angle_gamma   90.00
#
_symmetry.space_group_name_H-M   'P 1'
#
loop_
_entity.id
_entity.type
_entity.pdbx_description
1 polymer ?
#
loop_
_entity_poly.entity_id
_entity_poly.type
_entity_poly.pdbx_seq_one_letter_code
_entity_poly.pdbx_strand_id
1 'polypeptide(L)'
;MKAIKFFAAAALVSALALSCNSQPDVKVDAELPTAAEVDTVSYLIGVNFGSFLKGNNFAEDLKEINMSEVKKGMQDFLKAEGSPYDPDFGAQFKVNPDQMGRILNGFISKKQTYKAELNLAKEKDFLAKNALKENVDTTASGLQYTIIAEGAAEKVAPQDTVWVNYKGTLLDGTVFDQNDSTQFVANRVI
;
A
#
# COMPACT_ATOMS: atom_id res chain seq x y z
N MET A 1 -47.71 17.05 27.60
CA MET A 1 -47.91 16.42 26.27
C MET A 1 -47.32 17.36 25.22
N LYS A 2 -46.12 17.06 24.76
CA LYS A 2 -45.44 17.83 23.72
C LYS A 2 -45.58 17.10 22.38
N ALA A 3 -46.27 17.72 21.43
CA ALA A 3 -46.46 17.18 20.10
C ALA A 3 -45.18 17.27 19.29
N ILE A 4 -44.69 16.15 18.83
CA ILE A 4 -43.57 16.04 17.90
C ILE A 4 -44.15 16.28 16.52
N LYS A 5 -43.77 17.39 15.91
CA LYS A 5 -44.07 17.70 14.51
C LYS A 5 -43.10 16.96 13.62
N PHE A 6 -43.59 15.96 12.91
CA PHE A 6 -42.87 15.35 11.78
C PHE A 6 -42.81 16.36 10.64
N PHE A 7 -41.63 16.89 10.34
CA PHE A 7 -41.37 17.57 9.09
C PHE A 7 -41.07 16.50 8.03
N ALA A 8 -42.02 16.31 7.13
CA ALA A 8 -41.80 15.57 5.92
C ALA A 8 -40.91 16.44 5.02
N ALA A 9 -39.66 16.11 4.92
CA ALA A 9 -38.76 16.70 3.91
C ALA A 9 -39.11 16.04 2.57
N ALA A 10 -39.93 16.71 1.80
CA ALA A 10 -40.11 16.39 0.40
C ALA A 10 -38.77 16.72 -0.31
N ALA A 11 -37.96 15.72 -0.55
CA ALA A 11 -36.79 15.85 -1.42
C ALA A 11 -37.27 16.07 -2.82
N LEU A 12 -36.98 17.26 -3.33
CA LEU A 12 -37.11 17.63 -4.73
C LEU A 12 -36.24 16.70 -5.58
N VAL A 13 -36.88 15.70 -6.17
CA VAL A 13 -36.36 15.07 -7.38
C VAL A 13 -36.71 16.03 -8.53
N SER A 14 -35.93 17.08 -8.69
CA SER A 14 -36.04 18.00 -9.81
C SER A 14 -35.23 17.48 -10.97
N ALA A 15 -35.96 17.03 -11.96
CA ALA A 15 -35.74 17.30 -13.38
C ALA A 15 -34.47 16.76 -14.03
N LEU A 16 -34.55 15.51 -14.46
CA LEU A 16 -34.05 15.17 -15.79
C LEU A 16 -35.22 14.78 -16.66
N ALA A 17 -36.07 15.74 -16.89
CA ALA A 17 -37.11 15.67 -17.92
C ALA A 17 -36.87 16.82 -18.90
N LEU A 18 -36.11 16.55 -19.92
CA LEU A 18 -36.18 17.24 -21.20
C LEU A 18 -35.55 16.38 -22.29
N SER A 19 -36.25 15.35 -22.68
CA SER A 19 -36.26 14.93 -24.07
C SER A 19 -37.67 14.46 -24.35
N CYS A 20 -38.46 15.34 -24.94
CA CYS A 20 -39.73 14.98 -25.55
C CYS A 20 -39.44 14.06 -26.73
N ASN A 21 -39.41 12.78 -26.48
CA ASN A 21 -39.68 11.79 -27.50
C ASN A 21 -40.81 10.94 -26.93
N SER A 22 -41.98 10.97 -27.57
CA SER A 22 -43.18 10.22 -27.21
C SER A 22 -42.88 8.71 -27.35
N GLN A 23 -42.29 8.15 -26.32
CA GLN A 23 -42.28 6.70 -26.12
C GLN A 23 -43.67 6.32 -25.57
N PRO A 24 -44.25 5.22 -26.02
CA PRO A 24 -45.48 4.71 -25.44
C PRO A 24 -45.28 4.47 -23.94
N ASP A 25 -46.30 4.80 -23.12
CA ASP A 25 -46.34 4.52 -21.69
C ASP A 25 -46.14 3.01 -21.45
N VAL A 26 -44.89 2.59 -21.29
CA VAL A 26 -44.57 1.25 -20.88
C VAL A 26 -44.75 1.22 -19.36
N LYS A 27 -45.78 0.53 -18.86
CA LYS A 27 -45.94 0.24 -17.44
C LYS A 27 -44.81 -0.70 -17.03
N VAL A 28 -43.96 -0.22 -16.14
CA VAL A 28 -42.89 -1.01 -15.54
C VAL A 28 -43.29 -1.29 -14.07
N ASP A 29 -43.50 -2.56 -13.75
CA ASP A 29 -43.84 -2.99 -12.38
C ASP A 29 -42.61 -3.13 -11.46
N ALA A 30 -41.37 -2.98 -12.03
CA ALA A 30 -40.13 -3.03 -11.28
C ALA A 30 -39.85 -1.70 -10.57
N GLU A 31 -39.43 -1.78 -9.31
CA GLU A 31 -39.01 -0.62 -8.53
C GLU A 31 -37.57 -0.22 -8.89
N LEU A 32 -37.33 1.08 -8.96
CA LEU A 32 -35.96 1.60 -9.09
C LEU A 32 -35.22 1.48 -7.76
N PRO A 33 -33.89 1.31 -7.77
CA PRO A 33 -33.09 1.34 -6.56
C PRO A 33 -33.33 2.61 -5.75
N THR A 34 -33.46 2.44 -4.45
CA THR A 34 -33.59 3.56 -3.50
C THR A 34 -32.24 4.32 -3.36
N ALA A 35 -32.30 5.55 -2.89
CA ALA A 35 -31.06 6.32 -2.62
C ALA A 35 -30.12 5.58 -1.65
N ALA A 36 -30.65 4.88 -0.64
CA ALA A 36 -29.85 4.11 0.31
C ALA A 36 -29.15 2.90 -0.34
N GLU A 37 -29.81 2.26 -1.31
CA GLU A 37 -29.18 1.19 -2.09
C GLU A 37 -28.08 1.72 -3.00
N VAL A 38 -28.29 2.88 -3.64
CA VAL A 38 -27.25 3.57 -4.44
C VAL A 38 -26.04 3.94 -3.57
N ASP A 39 -26.27 4.48 -2.36
CA ASP A 39 -25.20 4.83 -1.42
C ASP A 39 -24.42 3.58 -0.98
N THR A 40 -25.13 2.49 -0.70
CA THR A 40 -24.53 1.20 -0.31
C THR A 40 -23.64 0.65 -1.43
N VAL A 41 -24.12 0.62 -2.67
CA VAL A 41 -23.35 0.16 -3.83
C VAL A 41 -22.14 1.06 -4.06
N SER A 42 -22.31 2.37 -3.96
CA SER A 42 -21.22 3.34 -4.10
C SER A 42 -20.12 3.14 -3.07
N TYR A 43 -20.50 2.89 -1.80
CA TYR A 43 -19.56 2.55 -0.73
C TYR A 43 -18.79 1.25 -1.03
N LEU A 44 -19.48 0.20 -1.47
CA LEU A 44 -18.85 -1.07 -1.81
C LEU A 44 -17.87 -0.97 -2.99
N ILE A 45 -18.15 -0.13 -3.98
CA ILE A 45 -17.20 0.19 -5.06
C ILE A 45 -15.92 0.80 -4.47
N GLY A 46 -16.06 1.75 -3.53
CA GLY A 46 -14.93 2.35 -2.83
C GLY A 46 -14.12 1.34 -2.02
N VAL A 47 -14.79 0.41 -1.30
CA VAL A 47 -14.14 -0.67 -0.55
C VAL A 47 -13.34 -1.59 -1.48
N ASN A 48 -13.91 -1.97 -2.62
CA ASN A 48 -13.22 -2.79 -3.62
C ASN A 48 -11.96 -2.10 -4.17
N PHE A 49 -12.05 -0.80 -4.47
CA PHE A 49 -10.89 -0.03 -4.90
C PHE A 49 -9.81 0.04 -3.81
N GLY A 50 -10.21 0.28 -2.56
CA GLY A 50 -9.29 0.24 -1.41
C GLY A 50 -8.61 -1.12 -1.23
N SER A 51 -9.36 -2.21 -1.43
CA SER A 51 -8.83 -3.58 -1.40
C SER A 51 -7.80 -3.81 -2.51
N PHE A 52 -8.07 -3.35 -3.73
CA PHE A 52 -7.12 -3.40 -4.84
C PHE A 52 -5.81 -2.67 -4.51
N LEU A 53 -5.88 -1.46 -3.96
CA LEU A 53 -4.69 -0.69 -3.55
C LEU A 53 -3.89 -1.44 -2.48
N LYS A 54 -4.56 -2.01 -1.49
CA LYS A 54 -3.92 -2.76 -0.41
C LYS A 54 -3.31 -4.08 -0.90
N GLY A 55 -4.01 -4.82 -1.74
CA GLY A 55 -3.57 -6.11 -2.26
C GLY A 55 -2.35 -6.03 -3.18
N ASN A 56 -2.12 -4.89 -3.82
CA ASN A 56 -0.97 -4.65 -4.70
C ASN A 56 0.20 -3.94 -3.99
N ASN A 57 0.24 -3.92 -2.68
CA ASN A 57 1.24 -3.22 -1.86
C ASN A 57 1.34 -1.70 -2.10
N PHE A 58 0.44 -1.12 -2.87
CA PHE A 58 0.38 0.32 -3.06
C PHE A 58 0.05 1.07 -1.76
N ALA A 59 -0.56 0.40 -0.78
CA ALA A 59 -0.98 1.02 0.47
C ALA A 59 0.18 1.61 1.29
N GLU A 60 1.37 0.99 1.26
CA GLU A 60 2.56 1.52 1.94
C GLU A 60 3.19 2.69 1.16
N ASP A 61 3.33 2.53 -0.15
CA ASP A 61 3.96 3.55 -1.01
C ASP A 61 3.04 4.73 -1.29
N LEU A 62 1.73 4.53 -1.15
CA LEU A 62 0.69 5.51 -1.44
C LEU A 62 -0.04 5.99 -0.17
N LYS A 63 0.59 5.96 1.00
CA LYS A 63 0.03 6.52 2.26
C LYS A 63 -0.44 7.98 2.11
N GLU A 64 0.11 8.69 1.13
CA GLU A 64 -0.15 10.11 0.85
C GLU A 64 -0.99 10.30 -0.42
N ILE A 65 -1.84 9.32 -0.77
CA ILE A 65 -2.74 9.48 -1.92
C ILE A 65 -3.66 10.68 -1.72
N ASN A 66 -3.67 11.57 -2.69
CA ASN A 66 -4.65 12.64 -2.75
C ASN A 66 -5.99 12.10 -3.26
N MET A 67 -6.89 11.79 -2.33
CA MET A 67 -8.21 11.23 -2.65
C MET A 67 -9.08 12.16 -3.50
N SER A 68 -8.84 13.47 -3.48
CA SER A 68 -9.53 14.42 -4.35
C SER A 68 -9.12 14.24 -5.81
N GLU A 69 -7.83 14.03 -6.08
CA GLU A 69 -7.35 13.74 -7.44
C GLU A 69 -7.79 12.34 -7.91
N VAL A 70 -7.84 11.35 -7.00
CA VAL A 70 -8.41 10.02 -7.32
C VAL A 70 -9.86 10.15 -7.77
N LYS A 71 -10.69 10.82 -6.96
CA LYS A 71 -12.10 11.08 -7.30
C LYS A 71 -12.25 11.80 -8.64
N LYS A 72 -11.41 12.82 -8.88
CA LYS A 72 -11.41 13.55 -10.14
C LYS A 72 -11.06 12.66 -11.32
N GLY A 73 -10.00 11.86 -11.22
CA GLY A 73 -9.62 10.92 -12.28
C GLY A 73 -10.71 9.91 -12.61
N MET A 74 -11.40 9.38 -11.59
CA MET A 74 -12.55 8.51 -11.80
C MET A 74 -13.70 9.24 -12.53
N GLN A 75 -14.01 10.47 -12.13
CA GLN A 75 -15.07 11.27 -12.77
C GLN A 75 -14.71 11.64 -14.22
N ASP A 76 -13.45 11.97 -14.47
CA ASP A 76 -12.97 12.27 -15.82
C ASP A 76 -13.10 11.03 -16.72
N PHE A 77 -12.74 9.85 -16.21
CA PHE A 77 -12.88 8.61 -16.97
C PHE A 77 -14.34 8.25 -17.28
N LEU A 78 -15.25 8.43 -16.32
CA LEU A 78 -16.68 8.15 -16.50
C LEU A 78 -17.35 9.12 -17.49
N LYS A 79 -16.77 10.29 -17.72
CA LYS A 79 -17.27 11.30 -18.66
C LYS A 79 -16.60 11.25 -20.04
N ALA A 80 -15.51 10.50 -20.15
CA ALA A 80 -14.77 10.41 -21.39
C ALA A 80 -15.60 9.72 -22.48
N GLU A 81 -15.53 10.25 -23.68
CA GLU A 81 -16.27 9.76 -24.84
C GLU A 81 -15.41 8.81 -25.69
N GLY A 82 -16.06 7.90 -26.38
CA GLY A 82 -15.39 6.92 -27.24
C GLY A 82 -14.94 5.66 -26.49
N SER A 83 -14.16 4.84 -27.18
CA SER A 83 -13.65 3.59 -26.64
C SER A 83 -12.29 3.77 -25.97
N PRO A 84 -12.04 3.16 -24.79
CA PRO A 84 -10.72 3.13 -24.18
C PRO A 84 -9.60 2.54 -25.08
N TYR A 85 -9.99 1.87 -26.16
CA TYR A 85 -9.06 1.31 -27.15
C TYR A 85 -8.77 2.25 -28.33
N ASP A 86 -9.43 3.40 -28.39
CA ASP A 86 -9.19 4.38 -29.46
C ASP A 86 -7.86 5.10 -29.22
N PRO A 87 -7.03 5.33 -30.26
CA PRO A 87 -5.71 5.94 -30.11
C PRO A 87 -5.71 7.31 -29.41
N ASP A 88 -6.78 8.10 -29.61
CA ASP A 88 -6.90 9.44 -29.06
C ASP A 88 -7.65 9.50 -27.72
N PHE A 89 -8.15 8.36 -27.21
CA PHE A 89 -8.92 8.33 -25.97
C PHE A 89 -8.16 8.95 -24.80
N GLY A 90 -6.86 8.64 -24.70
CA GLY A 90 -5.99 9.14 -23.65
C GLY A 90 -5.78 10.65 -23.64
N ALA A 91 -6.01 11.34 -24.76
CA ALA A 91 -5.86 12.79 -24.88
C ALA A 91 -6.91 13.61 -24.10
N GLN A 92 -8.02 12.98 -23.70
CA GLN A 92 -9.08 13.59 -22.91
C GLN A 92 -8.71 13.82 -21.44
N PHE A 93 -7.61 13.22 -20.97
CA PHE A 93 -7.24 13.27 -19.56
C PHE A 93 -6.10 14.26 -19.29
N LYS A 94 -6.07 14.82 -18.09
CA LYS A 94 -4.97 15.67 -17.59
C LYS A 94 -3.59 15.02 -17.74
N VAL A 95 -3.55 13.71 -17.61
CA VAL A 95 -2.36 12.87 -17.85
C VAL A 95 -2.84 11.66 -18.64
N ASN A 96 -2.20 11.37 -19.77
CA ASN A 96 -2.57 10.21 -20.56
C ASN A 96 -2.39 8.92 -19.77
N PRO A 97 -3.45 8.08 -19.62
CA PRO A 97 -3.41 6.82 -18.89
C PRO A 97 -2.32 5.84 -19.37
N ASP A 98 -1.93 5.89 -20.64
CA ASP A 98 -0.86 5.05 -21.19
C ASP A 98 0.51 5.30 -20.53
N GLN A 99 0.69 6.47 -19.92
CA GLN A 99 1.88 6.83 -19.18
C GLN A 99 1.89 6.33 -17.73
N MET A 100 0.79 5.72 -17.27
CA MET A 100 0.59 5.31 -15.88
C MET A 100 1.76 4.46 -15.36
N GLY A 101 2.17 3.42 -16.08
CA GLY A 101 3.25 2.53 -15.67
C GLY A 101 4.57 3.29 -15.45
N ARG A 102 4.93 4.16 -16.39
CA ARG A 102 6.17 4.95 -16.32
C ARG A 102 6.14 5.94 -15.14
N ILE A 103 5.03 6.64 -14.96
CA ILE A 103 4.87 7.64 -13.90
C ILE A 103 4.86 6.96 -12.52
N LEU A 104 4.09 5.88 -12.37
CA LEU A 104 3.99 5.13 -11.13
C LEU A 104 5.34 4.51 -10.73
N ASN A 105 6.02 3.85 -11.67
CA ASN A 105 7.34 3.28 -11.42
C ASN A 105 8.36 4.36 -11.03
N GLY A 106 8.34 5.51 -11.69
CA GLY A 106 9.21 6.65 -11.33
C GLY A 106 8.92 7.18 -9.93
N PHE A 107 7.66 7.26 -9.54
CA PHE A 107 7.26 7.66 -8.19
C PHE A 107 7.72 6.66 -7.12
N ILE A 108 7.46 5.37 -7.32
CA ILE A 108 7.87 4.30 -6.40
C ILE A 108 9.40 4.27 -6.28
N SER A 109 10.12 4.34 -7.39
CA SER A 109 11.59 4.36 -7.40
C SER A 109 12.14 5.53 -6.56
N LYS A 110 11.59 6.74 -6.70
CA LYS A 110 12.01 7.89 -5.88
C LYS A 110 11.80 7.65 -4.38
N LYS A 111 10.67 7.08 -3.99
CA LYS A 111 10.40 6.75 -2.58
C LYS A 111 11.36 5.68 -2.05
N GLN A 112 11.63 4.65 -2.84
CA GLN A 112 12.56 3.58 -2.47
C GLN A 112 13.99 4.12 -2.34
N THR A 113 14.46 4.95 -3.27
CA THR A 113 15.77 5.58 -3.21
C THR A 113 15.90 6.45 -1.95
N TYR A 114 14.92 7.32 -1.69
CA TYR A 114 14.92 8.14 -0.48
C TYR A 114 14.96 7.30 0.81
N LYS A 115 14.15 6.23 0.87
CA LYS A 115 14.14 5.30 2.01
C LYS A 115 15.49 4.59 2.18
N ALA A 116 16.10 4.16 1.08
CA ALA A 116 17.42 3.53 1.11
C ALA A 116 18.51 4.48 1.60
N GLU A 117 18.56 5.72 1.13
CA GLU A 117 19.51 6.74 1.57
C GLU A 117 19.32 7.09 3.05
N LEU A 118 18.06 7.22 3.50
CA LEU A 118 17.75 7.45 4.91
C LEU A 118 18.21 6.27 5.80
N ASN A 119 17.99 5.05 5.35
CA ASN A 119 18.44 3.86 6.08
C ASN A 119 19.98 3.77 6.13
N LEU A 120 20.65 4.07 5.02
CA LEU A 120 22.11 4.11 4.96
C LEU A 120 22.70 5.17 5.91
N ALA A 121 22.07 6.34 6.00
CA ALA A 121 22.50 7.38 6.95
C ALA A 121 22.33 6.92 8.40
N LYS A 122 21.20 6.29 8.73
CA LYS A 122 20.95 5.71 10.07
C LYS A 122 21.91 4.58 10.39
N GLU A 123 22.21 3.70 9.44
CA GLU A 123 23.17 2.61 9.57
C GLU A 123 24.57 3.15 9.92
N LYS A 124 25.07 4.12 9.14
CA LYS A 124 26.38 4.73 9.38
C LYS A 124 26.47 5.36 10.78
N ASP A 125 25.46 6.10 11.20
CA ASP A 125 25.42 6.69 12.54
C ASP A 125 25.38 5.61 13.62
N PHE A 126 24.56 4.58 13.45
CA PHE A 126 24.49 3.47 14.38
C PHE A 126 25.83 2.73 14.50
N LEU A 127 26.43 2.33 13.38
CA LEU A 127 27.70 1.58 13.36
C LEU A 127 28.84 2.40 13.97
N ALA A 128 28.91 3.71 13.67
CA ALA A 128 29.91 4.60 14.27
C ALA A 128 29.77 4.67 15.80
N LYS A 129 28.55 4.82 16.30
CA LYS A 129 28.28 4.86 17.75
C LYS A 129 28.48 3.49 18.42
N ASN A 130 28.07 2.42 17.74
CA ASN A 130 28.16 1.06 18.29
C ASN A 130 29.61 0.59 18.39
N ALA A 131 30.48 0.97 17.46
CA ALA A 131 31.91 0.65 17.52
C ALA A 131 32.64 1.26 18.74
N LEU A 132 32.06 2.29 19.36
CA LEU A 132 32.63 2.93 20.57
C LEU A 132 32.24 2.24 21.88
N LYS A 133 31.33 1.27 21.81
CA LYS A 133 30.90 0.52 23.01
C LYS A 133 31.96 -0.50 23.43
N GLU A 134 32.06 -0.71 24.74
CA GLU A 134 32.89 -1.78 25.28
C GLU A 134 32.45 -3.15 24.74
N ASN A 135 33.41 -4.01 24.48
CA ASN A 135 33.23 -5.39 24.01
C ASN A 135 32.55 -5.50 22.62
N VAL A 136 32.58 -4.46 21.81
CA VAL A 136 32.16 -4.53 20.43
C VAL A 136 33.38 -4.63 19.53
N ASP A 137 33.51 -5.75 18.82
CA ASP A 137 34.53 -5.97 17.80
C ASP A 137 33.97 -5.71 16.41
N THR A 138 34.83 -5.26 15.48
CA THR A 138 34.46 -5.00 14.08
C THR A 138 35.37 -5.80 13.15
N THR A 139 34.76 -6.58 12.27
CA THR A 139 35.51 -7.36 11.26
C THR A 139 35.96 -6.45 10.11
N ALA A 140 36.83 -6.96 9.25
CA ALA A 140 37.27 -6.26 8.04
C ALA A 140 36.11 -5.99 7.05
N SER A 141 35.01 -6.77 7.09
CA SER A 141 33.80 -6.56 6.30
C SER A 141 32.86 -5.50 6.88
N GLY A 142 33.14 -4.97 8.07
CA GLY A 142 32.29 -4.00 8.78
C GLY A 142 31.24 -4.63 9.68
N LEU A 143 31.16 -5.97 9.77
CA LEU A 143 30.27 -6.64 10.72
C LEU A 143 30.76 -6.34 12.16
N GLN A 144 29.83 -5.90 13.01
CA GLN A 144 30.08 -5.67 14.42
C GLN A 144 29.44 -6.77 15.25
N TYR A 145 30.17 -7.25 16.24
CA TYR A 145 29.70 -8.32 17.11
C TYR A 145 30.18 -8.12 18.55
N THR A 146 29.50 -8.76 19.48
CA THR A 146 29.88 -8.86 20.89
C THR A 146 29.79 -10.30 21.31
N ILE A 147 30.85 -10.80 21.96
CA ILE A 147 30.84 -12.13 22.55
C ILE A 147 30.18 -12.02 23.92
N ILE A 148 29.04 -12.69 24.11
CA ILE A 148 28.28 -12.69 25.36
C ILE A 148 28.83 -13.74 26.31
N ALA A 149 29.26 -14.89 25.76
CA ALA A 149 29.87 -16.00 26.51
C ALA A 149 30.90 -16.65 25.61
N GLU A 150 32.07 -16.97 26.22
CA GLU A 150 33.12 -17.74 25.54
C GLU A 150 32.65 -19.15 25.23
N GLY A 151 32.93 -19.60 24.01
CA GLY A 151 32.65 -20.96 23.58
C GLY A 151 33.69 -21.95 23.97
N ALA A 152 33.50 -23.20 23.58
CA ALA A 152 34.50 -24.25 23.71
C ALA A 152 35.70 -23.98 22.78
N ALA A 153 36.83 -24.62 23.06
CA ALA A 153 38.03 -24.48 22.23
C ALA A 153 37.87 -25.06 20.81
N GLU A 154 36.95 -25.99 20.62
CA GLU A 154 36.65 -26.60 19.35
C GLU A 154 35.90 -25.62 18.43
N LYS A 155 36.41 -25.45 17.22
CA LYS A 155 35.81 -24.53 16.22
C LYS A 155 34.97 -25.29 15.20
N VAL A 156 33.86 -24.72 14.84
CA VAL A 156 32.99 -25.24 13.78
C VAL A 156 33.68 -25.14 12.42
N ALA A 157 33.73 -26.26 11.69
CA ALA A 157 34.20 -26.30 10.31
C ALA A 157 33.12 -25.83 9.33
N PRO A 158 33.49 -25.36 8.14
CA PRO A 158 32.49 -24.83 7.17
C PRO A 158 31.39 -25.81 6.77
N GLN A 159 31.65 -27.10 6.78
CA GLN A 159 30.71 -28.16 6.40
C GLN A 159 29.90 -28.70 7.57
N ASP A 160 30.23 -28.29 8.80
CA ASP A 160 29.52 -28.77 9.97
C ASP A 160 28.08 -28.28 9.99
N THR A 161 27.24 -29.11 10.56
CA THR A 161 25.86 -28.77 10.85
C THR A 161 25.76 -28.31 12.31
N VAL A 162 25.26 -27.10 12.48
CA VAL A 162 25.09 -26.47 13.78
C VAL A 162 23.64 -26.31 14.15
N TRP A 163 23.31 -26.41 15.40
CA TRP A 163 22.02 -26.07 15.98
C TRP A 163 22.12 -24.72 16.67
N VAL A 164 21.24 -23.80 16.29
CA VAL A 164 21.27 -22.43 16.80
C VAL A 164 19.88 -21.95 17.22
N ASN A 165 19.87 -21.14 18.26
CA ASN A 165 18.76 -20.26 18.56
C ASN A 165 19.16 -18.87 18.05
N TYR A 166 18.26 -18.21 17.29
CA TYR A 166 18.55 -16.86 16.81
C TYR A 166 17.31 -15.98 16.86
N LYS A 167 17.57 -14.68 16.92
CA LYS A 167 16.55 -13.64 16.82
C LYS A 167 17.12 -12.47 16.03
N GLY A 168 16.54 -12.22 14.86
CA GLY A 168 16.85 -11.07 14.02
C GLY A 168 15.93 -9.90 14.34
N THR A 169 16.53 -8.73 14.60
CA THR A 169 15.78 -7.50 14.86
C THR A 169 16.29 -6.35 14.00
N LEU A 170 15.41 -5.46 13.60
CA LEU A 170 15.79 -4.17 13.05
C LEU A 170 16.32 -3.24 14.16
N LEU A 171 16.90 -2.09 13.78
CA LEU A 171 17.42 -1.11 14.74
C LEU A 171 16.35 -0.52 15.66
N ASP A 172 15.11 -0.54 15.25
CA ASP A 172 13.94 -0.09 16.05
C ASP A 172 13.40 -1.18 16.99
N GLY A 173 14.03 -2.36 17.01
CA GLY A 173 13.63 -3.50 17.81
C GLY A 173 12.58 -4.42 17.18
N THR A 174 12.09 -4.10 15.98
CA THR A 174 11.13 -4.95 15.26
C THR A 174 11.78 -6.29 14.92
N VAL A 175 11.18 -7.39 15.38
CA VAL A 175 11.63 -8.75 15.06
C VAL A 175 11.21 -9.08 13.64
N PHE A 176 12.17 -9.41 12.77
CA PHE A 176 11.88 -9.82 11.40
C PHE A 176 12.02 -11.34 11.19
N ASP A 177 12.82 -12.00 12.06
CA ASP A 177 12.97 -13.45 12.02
C ASP A 177 13.48 -13.96 13.37
N GLN A 178 13.02 -15.14 13.80
CA GLN A 178 13.51 -15.83 14.98
C GLN A 178 13.20 -17.32 14.89
N ASN A 179 14.07 -18.12 15.44
CA ASN A 179 13.82 -19.55 15.57
C ASN A 179 14.60 -20.13 16.75
N ASP A 180 14.00 -21.09 17.40
CA ASP A 180 14.62 -21.86 18.47
C ASP A 180 14.96 -23.25 17.94
N SER A 181 16.23 -23.68 18.15
CA SER A 181 16.70 -25.02 17.79
C SER A 181 16.60 -25.34 16.29
N THR A 182 17.01 -24.40 15.45
CA THR A 182 17.08 -24.63 14.00
C THR A 182 18.47 -25.12 13.58
N GLN A 183 18.51 -25.85 12.47
CA GLN A 183 19.71 -26.49 11.97
C GLN A 183 20.24 -25.80 10.71
N PHE A 184 21.52 -25.45 10.70
CA PHE A 184 22.19 -24.89 9.53
C PHE A 184 23.50 -25.62 9.24
N VAL A 185 23.89 -25.72 7.97
CA VAL A 185 25.26 -26.00 7.58
C VAL A 185 26.03 -24.68 7.63
N ALA A 186 27.16 -24.65 8.37
CA ALA A 186 27.85 -23.42 8.75
C ALA A 186 28.20 -22.49 7.56
N ASN A 187 28.52 -23.02 6.40
CA ASN A 187 28.84 -22.25 5.18
C ASN A 187 27.64 -21.94 4.26
N ARG A 188 26.41 -22.27 4.68
CA ARG A 188 25.19 -22.04 3.89
C ARG A 188 24.26 -21.03 4.52
N VAL A 189 24.67 -20.35 5.56
CA VAL A 189 23.99 -19.19 6.13
C VAL A 189 24.58 -17.91 5.54
N ILE A 190 23.69 -16.96 5.24
CA ILE A 190 24.08 -15.65 4.74
C ILE A 190 24.49 -14.79 5.92
#